data_2ae66d8cf2b2d00017dc14f65da85063
#
_entry.id   2ae66d8cf2b2d00017dc14f65da85063
#
_cell.length_a   1.000
_cell.length_b   1.000
_cell.length_c   1.000
_cell.angle_alpha   90.00
_cell.angle_beta   90.00
_cell.angle_gamma   90.00
#
_symmetry.space_group_name_H-M   'P 1'
#
loop_
_entity.id
_entity.type
_entity.pdbx_description
1 polymer ?
#
loop_
_entity_poly.entity_id
_entity_poly.type
_entity_poly.pdbx_seq_one_letter_code
_entity_poly.pdbx_strand_id
1 'polypeptide(L)'
;MTTKSKIKIAHLTSAHERSDVRIFLKECSSLAESGFETSLIVADSKGNELNSCINIIDVGQPTGRVNRIFNTTRRILNAATLLDADIYHLHDPELMPIGIKLKNQGKKVIFDAHEDLPKQILAKPYLNKIARKSLSFAASTYEQWAAKKFDAIVTATPFIRDKFLKINPNTIDINNYPKLGELDTYNIDWSSKKNSICYIGGLTKVRGIEEIVQALSQLKHQDIRLQIG
;
A
#
# COMPACT_ATOMS: atom_id res chain seq x y z
N MET A 1 18.84 -23.32 27.30
CA MET A 1 17.97 -22.17 26.94
C MET A 1 17.43 -22.43 25.54
N THR A 2 16.19 -22.81 25.42
CA THR A 2 15.53 -22.97 24.10
C THR A 2 15.36 -21.58 23.52
N THR A 3 16.15 -21.23 22.52
CA THR A 3 15.95 -20.03 21.71
C THR A 3 14.58 -20.15 21.05
N LYS A 4 13.61 -19.38 21.54
CA LYS A 4 12.29 -19.28 20.92
C LYS A 4 12.52 -18.83 19.49
N SER A 5 12.13 -19.62 18.49
CA SER A 5 12.25 -19.24 17.08
C SER A 5 11.56 -17.88 16.86
N LYS A 6 12.25 -16.98 16.17
CA LYS A 6 11.64 -15.68 15.81
C LYS A 6 10.42 -15.91 14.93
N ILE A 7 9.36 -15.15 15.16
CA ILE A 7 8.19 -15.15 14.27
C ILE A 7 8.62 -14.56 12.92
N LYS A 8 8.32 -15.28 11.85
CA LYS A 8 8.61 -14.88 10.48
C LYS A 8 7.41 -14.14 9.86
N ILE A 9 7.62 -12.93 9.37
CA ILE A 9 6.60 -12.11 8.74
C ILE A 9 7.03 -11.78 7.33
N ALA A 10 6.15 -12.02 6.35
CA ALA A 10 6.40 -11.71 4.95
C ALA A 10 5.37 -10.70 4.42
N HIS A 11 5.85 -9.56 3.96
CA HIS A 11 5.08 -8.58 3.20
C HIS A 11 5.09 -8.95 1.73
N LEU A 12 3.92 -8.93 1.08
CA LEU A 12 3.75 -9.30 -0.33
C LEU A 12 3.20 -8.13 -1.12
N THR A 13 3.91 -7.74 -2.18
CA THR A 13 3.42 -6.73 -3.13
C THR A 13 3.72 -7.11 -4.58
N SER A 14 2.78 -6.83 -5.46
CA SER A 14 2.89 -7.04 -6.91
C SER A 14 3.01 -5.72 -7.69
N ALA A 15 2.72 -4.60 -7.03
CA ALA A 15 2.59 -3.29 -7.66
C ALA A 15 3.49 -2.20 -7.06
N HIS A 16 3.87 -2.32 -5.79
CA HIS A 16 4.70 -1.34 -5.10
C HIS A 16 6.19 -1.62 -5.29
N GLU A 17 7.00 -0.57 -5.28
CA GLU A 17 8.45 -0.68 -5.32
C GLU A 17 9.01 -1.17 -4.00
N ARG A 18 10.24 -1.78 -4.03
CA ARG A 18 10.90 -2.27 -2.81
C ARG A 18 11.19 -1.20 -1.78
N SER A 19 11.27 0.07 -2.17
CA SER A 19 11.51 1.23 -1.32
C SER A 19 10.23 1.98 -0.94
N ASP A 20 9.06 1.38 -1.11
CA ASP A 20 7.80 2.01 -0.77
C ASP A 20 7.79 2.53 0.67
N VAL A 21 7.36 3.78 0.86
CA VAL A 21 7.44 4.47 2.14
C VAL A 21 6.59 3.78 3.22
N ARG A 22 5.40 3.31 2.87
CA ARG A 22 4.53 2.63 3.83
C ARG A 22 5.03 1.22 4.11
N ILE A 23 5.26 0.43 3.05
CA ILE A 23 5.55 -1.00 3.16
C ILE A 23 6.95 -1.21 3.72
N PHE A 24 7.97 -0.68 3.04
CA PHE A 24 9.37 -0.95 3.42
C PHE A 24 9.84 -0.06 4.57
N LEU A 25 9.75 1.28 4.38
CA LEU A 25 10.37 2.21 5.32
C LEU A 25 9.65 2.27 6.67
N LYS A 26 8.34 1.97 6.72
CA LYS A 26 7.57 2.03 7.96
C LYS A 26 7.23 0.64 8.48
N GLU A 27 6.46 -0.17 7.77
CA GLU A 27 5.95 -1.43 8.28
C GLU A 27 7.06 -2.49 8.41
N CYS A 28 7.78 -2.80 7.33
CA CYS A 28 8.86 -3.80 7.40
C CYS A 28 9.96 -3.38 8.37
N SER A 29 10.40 -2.11 8.34
CA SER A 29 11.44 -1.61 9.24
C SER A 29 11.02 -1.68 10.70
N SER A 30 9.79 -1.24 11.02
CA SER A 30 9.30 -1.28 12.41
C SER A 30 9.20 -2.70 12.95
N LEU A 31 8.81 -3.68 12.12
CA LEU A 31 8.76 -5.08 12.50
C LEU A 31 10.17 -5.67 12.70
N ALA A 32 11.11 -5.36 11.80
CA ALA A 32 12.50 -5.79 11.93
C ALA A 32 13.15 -5.20 13.20
N GLU A 33 12.95 -3.90 13.45
CA GLU A 33 13.40 -3.21 14.67
C GLU A 33 12.78 -3.81 15.95
N SER A 34 11.54 -4.32 15.85
CA SER A 34 10.86 -5.01 16.94
C SER A 34 11.32 -6.47 17.13
N GLY A 35 12.27 -6.94 16.33
CA GLY A 35 12.91 -8.25 16.48
C GLY A 35 12.26 -9.39 15.71
N PHE A 36 11.27 -9.12 14.84
CA PHE A 36 10.69 -10.12 13.94
C PHE A 36 11.66 -10.44 12.79
N GLU A 37 11.59 -11.67 12.26
CA GLU A 37 12.27 -12.03 11.01
C GLU A 37 11.39 -11.55 9.85
N THR A 38 11.77 -10.42 9.26
CA THR A 38 10.95 -9.71 8.28
C THR A 38 11.47 -9.92 6.87
N SER A 39 10.57 -10.26 5.96
CA SER A 39 10.84 -10.40 4.52
C SER A 39 9.86 -9.56 3.71
N LEU A 40 10.30 -9.10 2.54
CA LEU A 40 9.49 -8.39 1.56
C LEU A 40 9.60 -9.07 0.20
N ILE A 41 8.47 -9.58 -0.34
CA ILE A 41 8.42 -10.16 -1.67
C ILE A 41 7.87 -9.11 -2.63
N VAL A 42 8.70 -8.74 -3.62
CA VAL A 42 8.44 -7.68 -4.62
C VAL A 42 8.53 -8.22 -6.04
N ALA A 43 8.09 -7.41 -7.01
CA ALA A 43 8.12 -7.74 -8.43
C ALA A 43 8.72 -6.58 -9.25
N ASP A 44 10.03 -6.29 -9.08
CA ASP A 44 10.68 -5.11 -9.67
C ASP A 44 11.92 -5.39 -10.55
N SER A 45 12.33 -6.66 -10.69
CA SER A 45 13.49 -7.12 -11.49
C SER A 45 14.83 -6.51 -11.06
N LYS A 46 14.97 -6.14 -9.77
CA LYS A 46 16.24 -5.61 -9.22
C LYS A 46 17.06 -6.68 -8.49
N GLY A 47 16.57 -7.94 -8.48
CA GLY A 47 17.21 -9.07 -7.79
C GLY A 47 16.95 -9.09 -6.28
N ASN A 48 17.38 -10.16 -5.64
CA ASN A 48 17.26 -10.32 -4.18
C ASN A 48 18.28 -9.44 -3.45
N GLU A 49 17.89 -8.98 -2.26
CA GLU A 49 18.71 -8.08 -1.46
C GLU A 49 18.45 -8.29 0.04
N LEU A 50 19.46 -8.09 0.87
CA LEU A 50 19.30 -7.94 2.31
C LEU A 50 19.53 -6.47 2.66
N ASN A 51 18.48 -5.78 3.08
CA ASN A 51 18.52 -4.36 3.40
C ASN A 51 17.95 -4.13 4.81
N SER A 52 18.71 -3.48 5.69
CA SER A 52 18.27 -3.16 7.06
C SER A 52 17.71 -4.37 7.83
N CYS A 53 18.33 -5.55 7.69
CA CYS A 53 17.86 -6.82 8.26
C CYS A 53 16.54 -7.33 7.69
N ILE A 54 16.04 -6.77 6.58
CA ILE A 54 14.86 -7.22 5.85
C ILE A 54 15.31 -7.99 4.61
N ASN A 55 14.86 -9.23 4.46
CA ASN A 55 15.16 -10.05 3.30
C ASN A 55 14.20 -9.69 2.15
N ILE A 56 14.71 -9.06 1.09
CA ILE A 56 13.94 -8.68 -0.10
C ILE A 56 14.10 -9.78 -1.14
N ILE A 57 12.96 -10.36 -1.55
CA ILE A 57 12.87 -11.43 -2.54
C ILE A 57 12.18 -10.88 -3.79
N ASP A 58 12.89 -10.84 -4.90
CA ASP A 58 12.36 -10.35 -6.17
C ASP A 58 11.87 -11.51 -7.03
N VAL A 59 10.62 -11.41 -7.48
CA VAL A 59 10.01 -12.40 -8.37
C VAL A 59 9.95 -11.93 -9.83
N GLY A 60 10.61 -10.82 -10.16
CA GLY A 60 10.67 -10.26 -11.50
C GLY A 60 9.45 -9.42 -11.89
N GLN A 61 9.70 -8.39 -12.66
CA GLN A 61 8.72 -7.38 -13.06
C GLN A 61 7.59 -7.95 -13.95
N PRO A 62 6.33 -7.48 -13.81
CA PRO A 62 5.24 -7.84 -14.70
C PRO A 62 5.35 -7.13 -16.06
N THR A 63 4.98 -7.82 -17.13
CA THR A 63 4.88 -7.25 -18.49
C THR A 63 3.49 -6.67 -18.78
N GLY A 64 2.89 -5.98 -17.82
CA GLY A 64 1.58 -5.37 -17.92
C GLY A 64 0.57 -5.89 -16.91
N ARG A 65 -0.64 -5.29 -16.91
CA ARG A 65 -1.66 -5.56 -15.87
C ARG A 65 -2.14 -7.00 -15.82
N VAL A 66 -2.40 -7.62 -16.96
CA VAL A 66 -2.88 -9.02 -17.01
C VAL A 66 -1.81 -9.98 -16.49
N ASN A 67 -0.56 -9.78 -16.92
CA ASN A 67 0.57 -10.56 -16.43
C ASN A 67 0.74 -10.40 -14.89
N ARG A 68 0.58 -9.17 -14.37
CA ARG A 68 0.63 -8.89 -12.93
C ARG A 68 -0.42 -9.71 -12.16
N ILE A 69 -1.67 -9.71 -12.62
CA ILE A 69 -2.77 -10.37 -11.92
C ILE A 69 -2.61 -11.90 -11.91
N PHE A 70 -2.11 -12.53 -12.98
CA PHE A 70 -2.07 -13.97 -13.09
C PHE A 70 -0.66 -14.56 -12.87
N ASN A 71 0.34 -14.09 -13.59
CA ASN A 71 1.68 -14.69 -13.56
C ASN A 71 2.51 -14.17 -12.37
N THR A 72 2.48 -12.85 -12.10
CA THR A 72 3.24 -12.29 -11.00
C THR A 72 2.69 -12.76 -9.65
N THR A 73 1.38 -12.76 -9.47
CA THR A 73 0.75 -13.31 -8.25
C THR A 73 1.13 -14.78 -8.03
N ARG A 74 1.20 -15.58 -9.09
CA ARG A 74 1.65 -16.99 -9.00
C ARG A 74 3.11 -17.09 -8.57
N ARG A 75 4.01 -16.25 -9.11
CA ARG A 75 5.43 -16.20 -8.70
C ARG A 75 5.57 -15.77 -7.24
N ILE A 76 4.79 -14.77 -6.81
CA ILE A 76 4.73 -14.33 -5.41
C ILE A 76 4.27 -15.48 -4.50
N LEU A 77 3.21 -16.20 -4.87
CA LEU A 77 2.75 -17.36 -4.09
C LEU A 77 3.84 -18.43 -3.96
N ASN A 78 4.55 -18.73 -5.05
CA ASN A 78 5.64 -19.73 -5.02
C ASN A 78 6.76 -19.27 -4.07
N ALA A 79 7.18 -18.01 -4.15
CA ALA A 79 8.20 -17.45 -3.26
C ALA A 79 7.72 -17.43 -1.80
N ALA A 80 6.46 -17.05 -1.55
CA ALA A 80 5.85 -17.07 -0.23
C ALA A 80 5.81 -18.49 0.36
N THR A 81 5.41 -19.48 -0.45
CA THR A 81 5.38 -20.89 0.00
C THR A 81 6.78 -21.42 0.33
N LEU A 82 7.80 -21.07 -0.45
CA LEU A 82 9.19 -21.45 -0.18
C LEU A 82 9.76 -20.77 1.07
N LEU A 83 9.38 -19.52 1.32
CA LEU A 83 9.81 -18.76 2.50
C LEU A 83 9.23 -19.35 3.79
N ASP A 84 8.06 -19.94 3.71
CA ASP A 84 7.35 -20.58 4.82
C ASP A 84 7.23 -19.69 6.07
N ALA A 85 6.77 -18.44 5.88
CA ALA A 85 6.55 -17.50 6.97
C ALA A 85 5.33 -17.88 7.83
N ASP A 86 5.29 -17.38 9.06
CA ASP A 86 4.16 -17.57 9.98
C ASP A 86 2.99 -16.65 9.63
N ILE A 87 3.31 -15.40 9.22
CA ILE A 87 2.35 -14.34 8.91
C ILE A 87 2.67 -13.76 7.53
N TYR A 88 1.63 -13.61 6.71
CA TYR A 88 1.70 -12.96 5.41
C TYR A 88 0.87 -11.69 5.40
N HIS A 89 1.47 -10.57 5.03
CA HIS A 89 0.85 -9.26 4.93
C HIS A 89 0.73 -8.86 3.45
N LEU A 90 -0.49 -8.76 2.95
CA LEU A 90 -0.79 -8.51 1.53
C LEU A 90 -1.10 -7.03 1.32
N HIS A 91 -0.45 -6.39 0.35
CA HIS A 91 -0.62 -4.95 0.09
C HIS A 91 -1.46 -4.62 -1.16
N ASP A 92 -1.67 -5.59 -2.04
CA ASP A 92 -2.42 -5.36 -3.27
C ASP A 92 -3.69 -6.22 -3.34
N PRO A 93 -4.82 -5.69 -3.84
CA PRO A 93 -6.07 -6.45 -3.93
C PRO A 93 -5.97 -7.71 -4.80
N GLU A 94 -5.13 -7.72 -5.84
CA GLU A 94 -4.89 -8.89 -6.68
C GLU A 94 -4.16 -10.03 -5.96
N LEU A 95 -3.61 -9.78 -4.77
CA LEU A 95 -3.00 -10.80 -3.92
C LEU A 95 -4.02 -11.53 -3.03
N MET A 96 -5.25 -11.06 -2.91
CA MET A 96 -6.27 -11.73 -2.09
C MET A 96 -6.47 -13.21 -2.46
N PRO A 97 -6.49 -13.64 -3.75
CA PRO A 97 -6.62 -15.06 -4.10
C PRO A 97 -5.49 -15.92 -3.55
N ILE A 98 -4.25 -15.40 -3.54
CA ILE A 98 -3.12 -16.13 -2.96
C ILE A 98 -3.16 -16.09 -1.43
N GLY A 99 -3.66 -15.02 -0.84
CA GLY A 99 -3.92 -14.95 0.59
C GLY A 99 -4.88 -16.05 1.06
N ILE A 100 -5.95 -16.32 0.31
CA ILE A 100 -6.86 -17.43 0.61
C ILE A 100 -6.14 -18.79 0.50
N LYS A 101 -5.24 -18.96 -0.47
CA LYS A 101 -4.45 -20.21 -0.58
C LYS A 101 -3.52 -20.38 0.61
N LEU A 102 -2.84 -19.31 1.07
CA LEU A 102 -1.99 -19.33 2.25
C LEU A 102 -2.80 -19.61 3.52
N LYS A 103 -4.01 -19.06 3.65
CA LYS A 103 -4.95 -19.41 4.74
C LYS A 103 -5.28 -20.89 4.74
N ASN A 104 -5.55 -21.49 3.59
CA ASN A 104 -5.84 -22.92 3.46
C ASN A 104 -4.63 -23.81 3.79
N GLN A 105 -3.41 -23.27 3.77
CA GLN A 105 -2.18 -23.90 4.23
C GLN A 105 -1.93 -23.70 5.74
N GLY A 106 -2.89 -23.11 6.48
CA GLY A 106 -2.79 -22.87 7.92
C GLY A 106 -2.02 -21.62 8.31
N LYS A 107 -1.65 -20.78 7.35
CA LYS A 107 -0.89 -19.55 7.61
C LYS A 107 -1.79 -18.42 8.11
N LYS A 108 -1.20 -17.48 8.88
CA LYS A 108 -1.87 -16.23 9.23
C LYS A 108 -1.75 -15.23 8.09
N VAL A 109 -2.87 -14.59 7.75
CA VAL A 109 -2.92 -13.63 6.64
C VAL A 109 -3.56 -12.33 7.08
N ILE A 110 -2.85 -11.23 6.85
CA ILE A 110 -3.30 -9.85 7.04
C ILE A 110 -3.45 -9.22 5.65
N PHE A 111 -4.52 -8.47 5.44
CA PHE A 111 -4.69 -7.65 4.23
C PHE A 111 -4.61 -6.17 4.60
N ASP A 112 -3.71 -5.44 3.96
CA ASP A 112 -3.59 -3.99 4.10
C ASP A 112 -4.34 -3.28 2.98
N ALA A 113 -5.47 -2.70 3.33
CA ALA A 113 -6.32 -1.95 2.40
C ALA A 113 -5.88 -0.48 2.36
N HIS A 114 -5.04 -0.14 1.40
CA HIS A 114 -4.56 1.24 1.20
C HIS A 114 -5.67 2.15 0.66
N GLU A 115 -6.60 1.60 -0.09
CA GLU A 115 -7.63 2.34 -0.83
C GLU A 115 -8.96 1.58 -0.88
N ASP A 116 -10.05 2.29 -1.18
CA ASP A 116 -11.36 1.69 -1.42
C ASP A 116 -11.46 1.23 -2.90
N LEU A 117 -11.02 -0.01 -3.18
CA LEU A 117 -11.00 -0.59 -4.53
C LEU A 117 -12.33 -0.43 -5.30
N PRO A 118 -13.52 -0.73 -4.73
CA PRO A 118 -14.78 -0.52 -5.41
C PRO A 118 -15.01 0.94 -5.85
N LYS A 119 -14.66 1.92 -5.01
CA LYS A 119 -14.78 3.34 -5.34
C LYS A 119 -13.77 3.78 -6.39
N GLN A 120 -12.54 3.27 -6.34
CA GLN A 120 -11.56 3.52 -7.39
C GLN A 120 -12.04 3.03 -8.77
N ILE A 121 -12.69 1.85 -8.82
CA ILE A 121 -13.25 1.33 -10.07
C ILE A 121 -14.33 2.28 -10.62
N LEU A 122 -15.19 2.83 -9.76
CA LEU A 122 -16.21 3.79 -10.16
C LEU A 122 -15.63 5.11 -10.71
N ALA A 123 -14.44 5.50 -10.25
CA ALA A 123 -13.76 6.72 -10.69
C ALA A 123 -13.01 6.58 -12.03
N LYS A 124 -12.91 5.37 -12.64
CA LYS A 124 -12.14 5.15 -13.88
C LYS A 124 -12.87 5.68 -15.10
N PRO A 125 -12.37 6.75 -15.78
CA PRO A 125 -13.10 7.41 -16.88
C PRO A 125 -13.17 6.58 -18.17
N TYR A 126 -12.24 5.64 -18.37
CA TYR A 126 -12.15 4.82 -19.58
C TYR A 126 -13.15 3.64 -19.59
N LEU A 127 -13.86 3.38 -18.50
CA LEU A 127 -14.93 2.38 -18.46
C LEU A 127 -16.29 3.06 -18.64
N ASN A 128 -17.22 2.43 -19.37
CA ASN A 128 -18.60 2.91 -19.44
C ASN A 128 -19.31 2.73 -18.09
N LYS A 129 -20.42 3.45 -17.90
CA LYS A 129 -21.16 3.50 -16.61
C LYS A 129 -21.62 2.12 -16.12
N ILE A 130 -22.07 1.25 -17.04
CA ILE A 130 -22.57 -0.09 -16.70
C ILE A 130 -21.39 -0.97 -16.26
N ALA A 131 -20.31 -1.01 -17.05
CA ALA A 131 -19.12 -1.79 -16.72
C ALA A 131 -18.50 -1.36 -15.38
N ARG A 132 -18.44 -0.05 -15.08
CA ARG A 132 -17.96 0.46 -13.79
C ARG A 132 -18.78 -0.06 -12.61
N LYS A 133 -20.12 0.02 -12.72
CA LYS A 133 -21.02 -0.43 -11.65
C LYS A 133 -20.92 -1.94 -11.44
N SER A 134 -20.95 -2.74 -12.52
CA SER A 134 -20.86 -4.19 -12.44
C SER A 134 -19.51 -4.65 -11.88
N LEU A 135 -18.42 -4.07 -12.36
CA LEU A 135 -17.08 -4.42 -11.89
C LEU A 135 -16.87 -3.98 -10.43
N SER A 136 -17.34 -2.78 -10.05
CA SER A 136 -17.29 -2.30 -8.67
C SER A 136 -18.09 -3.20 -7.73
N PHE A 137 -19.28 -3.64 -8.13
CA PHE A 137 -20.10 -4.56 -7.35
C PHE A 137 -19.40 -5.92 -7.18
N ALA A 138 -18.90 -6.50 -8.26
CA ALA A 138 -18.15 -7.77 -8.23
C ALA A 138 -16.90 -7.66 -7.33
N ALA A 139 -16.13 -6.58 -7.47
CA ALA A 139 -14.96 -6.32 -6.64
C ALA A 139 -15.33 -6.17 -5.16
N SER A 140 -16.41 -5.44 -4.85
CA SER A 140 -16.91 -5.28 -3.47
C SER A 140 -17.34 -6.60 -2.85
N THR A 141 -18.07 -7.43 -3.61
CA THR A 141 -18.53 -8.75 -3.14
C THR A 141 -17.33 -9.67 -2.87
N TYR A 142 -16.37 -9.69 -3.78
CA TYR A 142 -15.17 -10.50 -3.63
C TYR A 142 -14.29 -10.02 -2.45
N GLU A 143 -14.06 -8.71 -2.34
CA GLU A 143 -13.31 -8.10 -1.25
C GLU A 143 -13.92 -8.46 0.12
N GLN A 144 -15.25 -8.33 0.26
CA GLN A 144 -15.96 -8.68 1.49
C GLN A 144 -15.84 -10.16 1.81
N TRP A 145 -15.97 -11.02 0.82
CA TRP A 145 -15.84 -12.47 1.00
C TRP A 145 -14.41 -12.87 1.43
N ALA A 146 -13.37 -12.29 0.81
CA ALA A 146 -11.98 -12.56 1.15
C ALA A 146 -11.62 -11.98 2.53
N ALA A 147 -12.02 -10.73 2.82
CA ALA A 147 -11.73 -10.07 4.08
C ALA A 147 -12.29 -10.83 5.30
N LYS A 148 -13.44 -11.50 5.17
CA LYS A 148 -13.99 -12.38 6.23
C LYS A 148 -13.10 -13.57 6.57
N LYS A 149 -12.23 -14.00 5.65
CA LYS A 149 -11.38 -15.18 5.82
C LYS A 149 -10.01 -14.85 6.37
N PHE A 150 -9.57 -13.60 6.26
CA PHE A 150 -8.28 -13.16 6.77
C PHE A 150 -8.28 -12.99 8.29
N ASP A 151 -7.11 -13.16 8.91
CA ASP A 151 -6.95 -13.06 10.37
C ASP A 151 -7.11 -11.63 10.86
N ALA A 152 -6.66 -10.65 10.07
CA ALA A 152 -6.83 -9.23 10.35
C ALA A 152 -6.84 -8.40 9.06
N ILE A 153 -7.37 -7.18 9.17
CA ILE A 153 -7.32 -6.16 8.13
C ILE A 153 -6.62 -4.93 8.73
N VAL A 154 -5.60 -4.46 8.03
CA VAL A 154 -4.99 -3.15 8.28
C VAL A 154 -5.53 -2.19 7.24
N THR A 155 -5.73 -0.93 7.59
CA THR A 155 -6.24 0.08 6.66
C THR A 155 -5.45 1.38 6.80
N ALA A 156 -5.33 2.12 5.71
CA ALA A 156 -4.57 3.36 5.69
C ALA A 156 -5.33 4.57 6.26
N THR A 157 -6.66 4.45 6.46
CA THR A 157 -7.48 5.56 6.97
C THR A 157 -8.64 5.04 7.83
N PRO A 158 -9.14 5.86 8.80
CA PRO A 158 -10.33 5.52 9.58
C PRO A 158 -11.58 5.26 8.71
N PHE A 159 -11.71 5.95 7.59
CA PHE A 159 -12.82 5.75 6.66
C PHE A 159 -12.85 4.33 6.08
N ILE A 160 -11.69 3.80 5.68
CA ILE A 160 -11.57 2.43 5.15
C ILE A 160 -11.74 1.42 6.30
N ARG A 161 -11.20 1.71 7.50
CA ARG A 161 -11.41 0.89 8.71
C ARG A 161 -12.90 0.68 8.99
N ASP A 162 -13.69 1.75 9.02
CA ASP A 162 -15.13 1.67 9.37
C ASP A 162 -15.94 0.84 8.36
N LYS A 163 -15.47 0.76 7.11
CA LYS A 163 -15.99 -0.16 6.10
C LYS A 163 -15.69 -1.62 6.48
N PHE A 164 -14.41 -1.92 6.78
CA PHE A 164 -13.96 -3.29 7.02
C PHE A 164 -14.33 -3.83 8.39
N LEU A 165 -14.49 -2.99 9.42
CA LEU A 165 -14.98 -3.39 10.75
C LEU A 165 -16.34 -4.11 10.70
N LYS A 166 -17.18 -3.75 9.74
CA LYS A 166 -18.47 -4.42 9.51
C LYS A 166 -18.33 -5.83 8.93
N ILE A 167 -17.13 -6.19 8.46
CA ILE A 167 -16.83 -7.43 7.75
C ILE A 167 -15.93 -8.33 8.59
N ASN A 168 -14.89 -7.75 9.18
CA ASN A 168 -13.90 -8.43 10.00
C ASN A 168 -13.65 -7.60 11.27
N PRO A 169 -13.97 -8.12 12.47
CA PRO A 169 -13.79 -7.39 13.72
C PRO A 169 -12.32 -7.11 14.07
N ASN A 170 -11.38 -7.88 13.49
CA ASN A 170 -9.94 -7.67 13.65
C ASN A 170 -9.44 -6.65 12.60
N THR A 171 -10.06 -5.48 12.55
CA THR A 171 -9.67 -4.40 11.64
C THR A 171 -9.15 -3.21 12.43
N ILE A 172 -7.98 -2.69 12.02
CA ILE A 172 -7.35 -1.53 12.62
C ILE A 172 -6.86 -0.56 11.53
N ASP A 173 -6.90 0.74 11.80
CA ASP A 173 -6.24 1.72 10.93
C ASP A 173 -4.81 2.01 11.42
N ILE A 174 -3.88 1.90 10.49
CA ILE A 174 -2.48 2.32 10.65
C ILE A 174 -2.23 3.39 9.60
N ASN A 175 -2.35 4.65 10.02
CA ASN A 175 -2.24 5.78 9.12
C ASN A 175 -0.78 6.01 8.68
N ASN A 176 -0.60 6.55 7.47
CA ASN A 176 0.73 6.79 6.91
C ASN A 176 1.33 8.12 7.41
N TYR A 177 1.45 8.28 8.74
CA TYR A 177 2.10 9.44 9.34
C TYR A 177 3.64 9.38 9.19
N PRO A 178 4.33 10.53 9.20
CA PRO A 178 5.78 10.56 9.30
C PRO A 178 6.26 9.85 10.57
N LYS A 179 7.43 9.21 10.49
CA LYS A 179 8.10 8.69 11.69
C LYS A 179 8.64 9.87 12.54
N LEU A 180 8.80 9.63 13.84
CA LEU A 180 9.47 10.59 14.71
C LEU A 180 10.90 10.82 14.17
N GLY A 181 11.28 12.10 13.99
CA GLY A 181 12.57 12.49 13.41
C GLY A 181 12.63 12.48 11.88
N GLU A 182 11.63 11.94 11.17
CA GLU A 182 11.60 11.94 9.68
C GLU A 182 11.48 13.37 9.10
N LEU A 183 10.83 14.26 9.83
CA LEU A 183 10.68 15.67 9.50
C LEU A 183 11.38 16.54 10.55
N ASP A 184 12.67 16.28 10.80
CA ASP A 184 13.45 17.15 11.68
C ASP A 184 13.44 18.57 11.12
N THR A 185 12.76 19.44 11.83
CA THR A 185 12.69 20.84 11.48
C THR A 185 14.03 21.47 11.75
N TYR A 186 14.81 21.71 10.70
CA TYR A 186 15.82 22.76 10.76
C TYR A 186 15.13 24.04 11.28
N ASN A 187 15.81 24.82 12.11
CA ASN A 187 15.31 26.13 12.52
C ASN A 187 14.96 26.95 11.28
N ILE A 188 13.67 26.93 10.91
CA ILE A 188 13.17 27.62 9.73
C ILE A 188 13.02 29.07 10.10
N ASP A 189 13.87 29.91 9.49
CA ASP A 189 13.67 31.38 9.56
C ASP A 189 12.44 31.74 8.71
N TRP A 190 11.32 31.99 9.41
CA TRP A 190 10.07 32.38 8.77
C TRP A 190 10.14 33.72 8.07
N SER A 191 11.10 34.59 8.43
CA SER A 191 11.30 35.89 7.79
C SER A 191 11.86 35.78 6.37
N SER A 192 12.54 34.66 6.09
CA SER A 192 13.13 34.37 4.76
C SER A 192 12.15 33.66 3.80
N LYS A 193 10.92 33.35 4.23
CA LYS A 193 9.93 32.66 3.38
C LYS A 193 9.49 33.55 2.22
N LYS A 194 9.47 32.92 1.05
CA LYS A 194 8.88 33.51 -0.17
C LYS A 194 7.38 33.24 -0.20
N ASN A 195 6.61 34.10 -0.85
CA ASN A 195 5.20 33.88 -1.13
C ASN A 195 5.07 32.76 -2.16
N SER A 196 5.09 31.51 -1.70
CA SER A 196 5.01 30.35 -2.58
C SER A 196 4.11 29.27 -2.00
N ILE A 197 3.39 28.61 -2.90
CA ILE A 197 2.60 27.42 -2.62
C ILE A 197 3.31 26.23 -3.27
N CYS A 198 3.49 25.15 -2.53
CA CYS A 198 4.09 23.91 -3.05
C CYS A 198 3.02 22.82 -3.18
N TYR A 199 2.99 22.18 -4.33
CA TYR A 199 2.22 20.97 -4.56
C TYR A 199 3.18 19.85 -4.97
N ILE A 200 3.16 18.75 -4.21
CA ILE A 200 3.97 17.55 -4.50
C ILE A 200 3.00 16.37 -4.71
N GLY A 201 3.06 15.73 -5.87
CA GLY A 201 2.24 14.56 -6.17
C GLY A 201 1.74 14.49 -7.60
N GLY A 202 1.02 13.41 -7.94
CA GLY A 202 0.48 13.21 -9.29
C GLY A 202 -0.50 14.29 -9.73
N LEU A 203 -0.33 14.81 -10.94
CA LEU A 203 -1.19 15.85 -11.52
C LEU A 203 -2.48 15.20 -12.03
N THR A 204 -3.51 15.18 -11.22
CA THR A 204 -4.82 14.64 -11.58
C THR A 204 -5.94 15.58 -11.14
N LYS A 205 -7.04 15.56 -11.89
CA LYS A 205 -8.23 16.36 -11.58
C LYS A 205 -8.78 16.10 -10.16
N VAL A 206 -8.75 14.85 -9.73
CA VAL A 206 -9.23 14.45 -8.38
C VAL A 206 -8.43 15.10 -7.25
N ARG A 207 -7.21 15.53 -7.53
CA ARG A 207 -6.34 16.19 -6.54
C ARG A 207 -6.48 17.71 -6.51
N GLY A 208 -7.40 18.27 -7.29
CA GLY A 208 -7.74 19.69 -7.24
C GLY A 208 -6.69 20.63 -7.84
N ILE A 209 -5.79 20.14 -8.72
CA ILE A 209 -4.75 21.00 -9.30
C ILE A 209 -5.33 22.11 -10.19
N GLU A 210 -6.44 21.84 -10.91
CA GLU A 210 -7.16 22.84 -11.71
C GLU A 210 -7.70 23.93 -10.82
N GLU A 211 -8.28 23.57 -9.67
CA GLU A 211 -8.84 24.49 -8.68
C GLU A 211 -7.75 25.36 -8.03
N ILE A 212 -6.56 24.78 -7.76
CA ILE A 212 -5.41 25.54 -7.25
C ILE A 212 -4.97 26.61 -8.25
N VAL A 213 -4.84 26.25 -9.53
CA VAL A 213 -4.44 27.18 -10.59
C VAL A 213 -5.49 28.27 -10.79
N GLN A 214 -6.78 27.92 -10.79
CA GLN A 214 -7.88 28.87 -10.89
C GLN A 214 -7.92 29.84 -9.68
N ALA A 215 -7.73 29.34 -8.48
CA ALA A 215 -7.69 30.19 -7.27
C ALA A 215 -6.52 31.17 -7.35
N LEU A 216 -5.34 30.74 -7.78
CA LEU A 216 -4.18 31.62 -7.97
C LEU A 216 -4.42 32.70 -9.00
N SER A 217 -5.13 32.39 -10.09
CA SER A 217 -5.45 33.38 -11.12
C SER A 217 -6.34 34.55 -10.64
N GLN A 218 -7.05 34.35 -9.52
CA GLN A 218 -7.91 35.36 -8.90
C GLN A 218 -7.15 36.30 -7.94
N LEU A 219 -5.92 35.94 -7.57
CA LEU A 219 -5.08 36.73 -6.66
C LEU A 219 -4.35 37.85 -7.43
N LYS A 220 -5.06 38.98 -7.64
CA LYS A 220 -4.62 40.06 -8.55
C LYS A 220 -3.40 40.89 -8.10
N HIS A 221 -2.93 40.78 -6.85
CA HIS A 221 -1.93 41.72 -6.30
C HIS A 221 -0.83 41.10 -5.43
N GLN A 222 -0.62 39.76 -5.55
CA GLN A 222 0.42 39.09 -4.76
C GLN A 222 1.36 38.34 -5.67
N ASP A 223 2.67 38.58 -5.55
CA ASP A 223 3.69 37.75 -6.23
C ASP A 223 3.76 36.40 -5.55
N ILE A 224 2.76 35.55 -5.87
CA ILE A 224 2.67 34.17 -5.35
C ILE A 224 3.12 33.22 -6.45
N ARG A 225 4.06 32.34 -6.12
CA ARG A 225 4.57 31.30 -7.02
C ARG A 225 4.00 29.95 -6.67
N LEU A 226 3.50 29.21 -7.66
CA LEU A 226 3.15 27.79 -7.51
C LEU A 226 4.35 26.96 -7.95
N GLN A 227 4.85 26.12 -7.05
CA GLN A 227 5.88 25.12 -7.32
C GLN A 227 5.21 23.74 -7.39
N ILE A 228 5.41 23.02 -8.48
CA ILE A 228 4.83 21.69 -8.72
C ILE A 228 6.00 20.72 -8.88
N GLY A 229 5.97 19.59 -8.08
CA GLY A 229 6.97 18.55 -8.10
C GLY A 229 6.35 17.13 -8.10
#